data_d2ee8d2799df9073e97bef4657da23cf
#
_entry.id   d2ee8d2799df9073e97bef4657da23cf
#
_cell.length_a   1.000
_cell.length_b   1.000
_cell.length_c   1.000
_cell.angle_alpha   90.00
_cell.angle_beta   90.00
_cell.angle_gamma   90.00
#
_symmetry.space_group_name_H-M   'P 1'
#
loop_
_entity.id
_entity.type
_entity.pdbx_description
1 polymer ?
#
loop_
_entity_poly.entity_id
_entity_poly.type
_entity_poly.pdbx_seq_one_letter_code
_entity_poly.pdbx_strand_id
1 'polypeptide(L)'
;MSDSTSPFIALQHRNFRLLWTGQIVSVSGSMMQIAAILWHVSLLASEQKGLALGLVGLVRVVPIVVFSLIGGVLADAYDRRKVMLVTQAGMALVAATLALITFSGLAVVWPIYLLAALSSAAGAFDSPARQSLFPNLVPREHLPNAISLNTIMFQAASVLGPTLAGMAIAGLGVGWAYLFNALSFLAVIAALLLMRDVPRRAGGAEREVSLRAAGEGLRYVFAAPLIRSTMLLDFFATLFSSATALLPIFAQDILRVGAEGYGWLYAAPSIGALLTSAALVRYVERIEHRGRTLLWAVTGYGLATVAFGLSQNFWLTFACLALTGATDTVSMVLRNIIRQLTTPDHLRGRMTSVNMIFFMGGPQLGELEAGLVANWLGAPASVVTGGIGCLLVTGWIALRTPMLRRYRREAAVQMV
;
A
#
# COMPACT_ATOMS: atom_id res chain seq x y z
N MET A 1 37.98 -13.87 5.15
CA MET A 1 36.76 -14.23 4.37
C MET A 1 35.61 -14.28 5.38
N SER A 2 34.93 -13.15 5.57
CA SER A 2 33.86 -13.03 6.57
C SER A 2 32.57 -13.57 5.98
N ASP A 3 31.79 -14.26 6.82
CA ASP A 3 30.47 -14.86 6.57
C ASP A 3 29.51 -13.97 5.76
N SER A 4 29.65 -13.97 4.44
CA SER A 4 28.75 -13.28 3.50
C SER A 4 27.39 -13.98 3.31
N THR A 5 27.09 -14.98 4.13
CA THR A 5 25.91 -15.86 3.98
C THR A 5 24.82 -15.62 5.02
N SER A 6 24.98 -14.69 5.96
CA SER A 6 23.93 -14.43 6.96
C SER A 6 22.71 -13.77 6.32
N PRO A 7 21.48 -14.34 6.47
CA PRO A 7 20.24 -13.73 5.99
C PRO A 7 19.96 -12.34 6.59
N PHE A 8 20.67 -11.95 7.64
CA PHE A 8 20.49 -10.72 8.40
C PHE A 8 21.76 -9.82 8.37
N ILE A 9 22.60 -9.97 7.35
CA ILE A 9 23.90 -9.26 7.30
C ILE A 9 23.73 -7.73 7.35
N ALA A 10 22.69 -7.17 6.75
CA ALA A 10 22.43 -5.74 6.79
C ALA A 10 22.14 -5.22 8.20
N LEU A 11 21.61 -6.04 9.12
CA LEU A 11 21.37 -5.65 10.53
C LEU A 11 22.66 -5.54 11.36
N GLN A 12 23.80 -5.98 10.84
CA GLN A 12 25.10 -5.76 11.50
C GLN A 12 25.50 -4.27 11.43
N HIS A 13 24.99 -3.52 10.43
CA HIS A 13 25.23 -2.09 10.32
C HIS A 13 24.37 -1.33 11.31
N ARG A 14 25.00 -0.67 12.28
CA ARG A 14 24.34 0.01 13.41
C ARG A 14 23.23 0.97 12.97
N ASN A 15 23.51 1.86 12.01
CA ASN A 15 22.53 2.85 11.56
C ASN A 15 21.35 2.21 10.84
N PHE A 16 21.58 1.18 10.03
CA PHE A 16 20.54 0.41 9.38
C PHE A 16 19.66 -0.31 10.41
N ARG A 17 20.27 -1.00 11.37
CA ARG A 17 19.54 -1.70 12.45
C ARG A 17 18.67 -0.73 13.26
N LEU A 18 19.20 0.43 13.65
CA LEU A 18 18.43 1.46 14.36
C LEU A 18 17.22 1.91 13.55
N LEU A 19 17.40 2.24 12.27
CA LEU A 19 16.29 2.68 11.42
C LEU A 19 15.28 1.55 11.20
N TRP A 20 15.75 0.34 10.91
CA TRP A 20 14.89 -0.81 10.63
C TRP A 20 14.01 -1.18 11.85
N THR A 21 14.60 -1.23 13.05
CA THR A 21 13.85 -1.52 14.28
C THR A 21 12.86 -0.40 14.63
N GLY A 22 13.25 0.86 14.47
CA GLY A 22 12.31 1.98 14.64
C GLY A 22 11.17 1.94 13.63
N GLN A 23 11.50 1.65 12.37
CA GLN A 23 10.52 1.60 11.29
C GLN A 23 9.50 0.46 11.43
N ILE A 24 9.88 -0.74 11.89
CA ILE A 24 8.90 -1.82 12.08
C ILE A 24 7.83 -1.42 13.10
N VAL A 25 8.22 -0.74 14.17
CA VAL A 25 7.28 -0.23 15.18
C VAL A 25 6.40 0.87 14.61
N SER A 26 6.99 1.87 13.94
CA SER A 26 6.26 3.03 13.41
C SER A 26 5.35 2.67 12.24
N VAL A 27 5.79 1.79 11.33
CA VAL A 27 4.94 1.35 10.20
C VAL A 27 3.78 0.50 10.71
N SER A 28 4.01 -0.38 11.69
CA SER A 28 2.92 -1.15 12.33
C SER A 28 1.92 -0.21 13.00
N GLY A 29 2.39 0.81 13.73
CA GLY A 29 1.53 1.85 14.31
C GLY A 29 0.75 2.62 13.25
N SER A 30 1.37 2.97 12.13
CA SER A 30 0.70 3.68 11.03
C SER A 30 -0.38 2.82 10.37
N MET A 31 -0.13 1.51 10.15
CA MET A 31 -1.15 0.57 9.66
C MET A 31 -2.29 0.38 10.67
N MET A 32 -1.96 0.34 11.96
CA MET A 32 -2.92 0.34 13.05
C MET A 32 -3.81 1.59 13.02
N GLN A 33 -3.24 2.78 12.84
CA GLN A 33 -4.01 4.03 12.76
C GLN A 33 -4.95 4.07 11.55
N ILE A 34 -4.52 3.58 10.38
CA ILE A 34 -5.37 3.53 9.18
C ILE A 34 -6.61 2.67 9.46
N ALA A 35 -6.42 1.48 10.02
CA ALA A 35 -7.54 0.61 10.40
C ALA A 35 -8.43 1.27 11.48
N ALA A 36 -7.82 1.92 12.48
CA ALA A 36 -8.56 2.61 13.54
C ALA A 36 -9.37 3.80 13.02
N ILE A 37 -8.88 4.56 12.02
CA ILE A 37 -9.62 5.65 11.38
C ILE A 37 -10.88 5.12 10.71
N LEU A 38 -10.78 4.06 9.92
CA LEU A 38 -11.94 3.46 9.25
C LEU A 38 -12.98 2.96 10.27
N TRP A 39 -12.52 2.28 11.31
CA TRP A 39 -13.41 1.84 12.39
C TRP A 39 -14.08 3.01 13.10
N HIS A 40 -13.32 4.04 13.46
CA HIS A 40 -13.83 5.22 14.17
C HIS A 40 -14.86 5.98 13.35
N VAL A 41 -14.56 6.22 12.06
CA VAL A 41 -15.50 6.87 11.13
C VAL A 41 -16.79 6.05 11.02
N SER A 42 -16.72 4.71 10.97
CA SER A 42 -17.90 3.85 10.91
C SER A 42 -18.78 3.92 12.16
N LEU A 43 -18.19 4.18 13.33
CA LEU A 43 -18.93 4.37 14.58
C LEU A 43 -19.65 5.72 14.64
N LEU A 44 -19.03 6.76 14.08
CA LEU A 44 -19.56 8.12 14.11
C LEU A 44 -20.58 8.41 12.99
N ALA A 45 -20.46 7.74 11.84
CA ALA A 45 -21.34 7.94 10.70
C ALA A 45 -22.55 7.00 10.79
N SER A 46 -23.65 7.45 11.36
CA SER A 46 -24.85 6.61 11.55
C SER A 46 -25.65 6.35 10.27
N GLU A 47 -25.88 7.38 9.44
CA GLU A 47 -26.80 7.28 8.29
C GLU A 47 -26.10 7.05 6.94
N GLN A 48 -24.87 7.50 6.79
CA GLN A 48 -24.11 7.44 5.52
C GLN A 48 -22.75 6.77 5.71
N LYS A 49 -22.72 5.65 6.42
CA LYS A 49 -21.46 4.92 6.72
C LYS A 49 -20.62 4.66 5.47
N GLY A 50 -21.25 4.23 4.37
CA GLY A 50 -20.53 3.92 3.12
C GLY A 50 -19.82 5.14 2.57
N LEU A 51 -20.54 6.25 2.41
CA LEU A 51 -19.96 7.51 1.92
C LEU A 51 -18.84 8.03 2.85
N ALA A 52 -19.07 8.01 4.15
CA ALA A 52 -18.10 8.49 5.12
C ALA A 52 -16.80 7.66 5.06
N LEU A 53 -16.89 6.34 4.93
CA LEU A 53 -15.73 5.47 4.76
C LEU A 53 -15.02 5.69 3.43
N GLY A 54 -15.77 5.85 2.33
CA GLY A 54 -15.20 6.16 1.02
C GLY A 54 -14.45 7.49 0.97
N LEU A 55 -14.95 8.51 1.69
CA LEU A 55 -14.28 9.80 1.81
C LEU A 55 -12.92 9.72 2.53
N VAL A 56 -12.68 8.73 3.40
CA VAL A 56 -11.37 8.52 4.01
C VAL A 56 -10.31 8.28 2.94
N GLY A 57 -10.61 7.46 1.91
CA GLY A 57 -9.71 7.23 0.78
C GLY A 57 -9.38 8.53 0.04
N LEU A 58 -10.41 9.31 -0.31
CA LEU A 58 -10.25 10.58 -1.03
C LEU A 58 -9.40 11.59 -0.24
N VAL A 59 -9.71 11.76 1.03
CA VAL A 59 -9.01 12.71 1.93
C VAL A 59 -7.53 12.35 2.08
N ARG A 60 -7.18 11.06 1.97
CA ARG A 60 -5.80 10.59 2.03
C ARG A 60 -5.06 10.75 0.71
N VAL A 61 -5.71 10.45 -0.42
CA VAL A 61 -5.04 10.49 -1.73
C VAL A 61 -4.76 11.91 -2.21
N VAL A 62 -5.64 12.87 -1.95
CA VAL A 62 -5.47 14.25 -2.41
C VAL A 62 -4.15 14.86 -1.92
N PRO A 63 -3.81 14.84 -0.61
CA PRO A 63 -2.51 15.33 -0.14
C PRO A 63 -1.33 14.55 -0.73
N ILE A 64 -1.44 13.23 -0.88
CA ILE A 64 -0.37 12.41 -1.48
C ILE A 64 -0.08 12.89 -2.90
N VAL A 65 -1.10 13.07 -3.73
CA VAL A 65 -0.93 13.51 -5.12
C VAL A 65 -0.36 14.94 -5.18
N VAL A 66 -0.89 15.86 -4.39
CA VAL A 66 -0.46 17.27 -4.38
C VAL A 66 0.98 17.41 -3.89
N PHE A 67 1.36 16.71 -2.80
CA PHE A 67 2.64 16.90 -2.16
C PHE A 67 3.73 15.90 -2.59
N SER A 68 3.40 14.81 -3.29
CA SER A 68 4.41 13.83 -3.73
C SER A 68 5.47 14.42 -4.67
N LEU A 69 5.06 15.32 -5.56
CA LEU A 69 5.99 16.01 -6.46
C LEU A 69 6.93 16.96 -5.70
N ILE A 70 6.38 17.71 -4.75
CA ILE A 70 7.13 18.64 -3.90
C ILE A 70 8.02 17.87 -2.93
N GLY A 71 7.53 16.75 -2.38
CA GLY A 71 8.27 15.90 -1.44
C GLY A 71 9.55 15.30 -2.03
N GLY A 72 9.52 14.92 -3.31
CA GLY A 72 10.70 14.45 -4.03
C GLY A 72 11.78 15.52 -4.14
N VAL A 73 11.40 16.73 -4.54
CA VAL A 73 12.33 17.89 -4.66
C VAL A 73 12.92 18.26 -3.30
N LEU A 74 12.10 18.31 -2.26
CA LEU A 74 12.55 18.61 -0.89
C LEU A 74 13.51 17.54 -0.33
N ALA A 75 13.25 16.25 -0.60
CA ALA A 75 14.10 15.15 -0.17
C ALA A 75 15.48 15.18 -0.84
N ASP A 76 15.60 15.78 -2.02
CA ASP A 76 16.87 15.98 -2.72
C ASP A 76 17.59 17.26 -2.28
N ALA A 77 16.84 18.33 -1.90
CA ALA A 77 17.40 19.63 -1.51
C ALA A 77 17.84 19.69 -0.04
N TYR A 78 17.20 18.95 0.85
CA TYR A 78 17.44 19.02 2.30
C TYR A 78 18.07 17.73 2.85
N ASP A 79 18.62 17.85 4.06
CA ASP A 79 19.13 16.70 4.81
C ASP A 79 17.98 15.74 5.13
N ARG A 80 18.01 14.54 4.53
CA ARG A 80 17.00 13.51 4.62
C ARG A 80 16.64 13.13 6.05
N ARG A 81 17.63 13.07 6.93
CA ARG A 81 17.44 12.80 8.35
C ARG A 81 16.63 13.90 9.02
N LYS A 82 16.89 15.18 8.69
CA LYS A 82 16.12 16.32 9.22
C LYS A 82 14.69 16.32 8.68
N VAL A 83 14.51 16.05 7.37
CA VAL A 83 13.18 15.91 6.77
C VAL A 83 12.38 14.83 7.49
N MET A 84 12.97 13.64 7.67
CA MET A 84 12.31 12.55 8.40
C MET A 84 12.01 12.92 9.87
N LEU A 85 12.89 13.61 10.57
CA LEU A 85 12.62 14.04 11.95
C LEU A 85 11.41 14.98 12.03
N VAL A 86 11.30 15.94 11.12
CA VAL A 86 10.18 16.90 11.08
C VAL A 86 8.88 16.17 10.70
N THR A 87 8.90 15.32 9.67
CA THR A 87 7.70 14.58 9.23
C THR A 87 7.22 13.59 10.29
N GLN A 88 8.14 12.85 10.93
CA GLN A 88 7.82 11.91 12.00
C GLN A 88 7.26 12.62 13.25
N ALA A 89 7.83 13.78 13.62
CA ALA A 89 7.30 14.60 14.71
C ALA A 89 5.90 15.16 14.36
N GLY A 90 5.70 15.61 13.13
CA GLY A 90 4.38 16.04 12.63
C GLY A 90 3.33 14.92 12.68
N MET A 91 3.70 13.72 12.20
CA MET A 91 2.81 12.54 12.27
C MET A 91 2.51 12.11 13.70
N ALA A 92 3.51 12.17 14.60
CA ALA A 92 3.32 11.90 16.03
C ALA A 92 2.32 12.88 16.65
N LEU A 93 2.46 14.19 16.35
CA LEU A 93 1.54 15.23 16.82
C LEU A 93 0.12 15.02 16.31
N VAL A 94 -0.04 14.69 15.03
CA VAL A 94 -1.33 14.37 14.41
C VAL A 94 -1.97 13.16 15.10
N ALA A 95 -1.23 12.09 15.32
CA ALA A 95 -1.72 10.89 16.00
C ALA A 95 -2.09 11.17 17.47
N ALA A 96 -1.28 11.97 18.18
CA ALA A 96 -1.57 12.40 19.56
C ALA A 96 -2.84 13.28 19.61
N THR A 97 -3.03 14.17 18.62
CA THR A 97 -4.24 15.00 18.51
C THR A 97 -5.47 14.12 18.26
N LEU A 98 -5.39 13.12 17.38
CA LEU A 98 -6.47 12.13 17.18
C LEU A 98 -6.81 11.40 18.48
N ALA A 99 -5.81 10.97 19.24
CA ALA A 99 -6.03 10.32 20.54
C ALA A 99 -6.74 11.27 21.52
N LEU A 100 -6.26 12.51 21.64
CA LEU A 100 -6.81 13.51 22.54
C LEU A 100 -8.27 13.83 22.22
N ILE A 101 -8.59 14.08 20.96
CA ILE A 101 -9.96 14.35 20.49
C ILE A 101 -10.86 13.15 20.79
N THR A 102 -10.36 11.92 20.57
CA THR A 102 -11.14 10.71 20.83
C THR A 102 -11.39 10.51 22.32
N PHE A 103 -10.39 10.74 23.19
CA PHE A 103 -10.56 10.64 24.65
C PHE A 103 -11.44 11.77 25.21
N SER A 104 -11.49 12.94 24.57
CA SER A 104 -12.40 14.01 24.96
C SER A 104 -13.87 13.75 24.62
N GLY A 105 -14.16 12.65 23.92
CA GLY A 105 -15.52 12.27 23.53
C GLY A 105 -16.11 13.12 22.39
N LEU A 106 -15.28 13.81 21.60
CA LEU A 106 -15.75 14.61 20.47
C LEU A 106 -16.23 13.68 19.33
N ALA A 107 -17.55 13.53 19.22
CA ALA A 107 -18.20 12.61 18.29
C ALA A 107 -18.44 13.27 16.91
N VAL A 108 -17.39 13.76 16.25
CA VAL A 108 -17.49 14.45 14.95
C VAL A 108 -16.46 13.88 13.96
N VAL A 109 -16.88 13.65 12.72
CA VAL A 109 -16.04 12.98 11.69
C VAL A 109 -15.02 13.93 11.06
N TRP A 110 -15.35 15.21 10.84
CA TRP A 110 -14.51 16.14 10.08
C TRP A 110 -13.09 16.36 10.63
N PRO A 111 -12.84 16.38 11.97
CA PRO A 111 -11.47 16.50 12.47
C PRO A 111 -10.62 15.27 12.13
N ILE A 112 -11.24 14.08 12.09
CA ILE A 112 -10.59 12.85 11.71
C ILE A 112 -10.11 12.93 10.25
N TYR A 113 -10.95 13.45 9.34
CA TYR A 113 -10.57 13.67 7.95
C TYR A 113 -9.42 14.66 7.81
N LEU A 114 -9.49 15.79 8.50
CA LEU A 114 -8.42 16.79 8.48
C LEU A 114 -7.09 16.21 8.97
N LEU A 115 -7.11 15.49 10.08
CA LEU A 115 -5.92 14.88 10.66
C LEU A 115 -5.39 13.73 9.81
N ALA A 116 -6.27 12.94 9.17
CA ALA A 116 -5.88 11.92 8.19
C ALA A 116 -5.21 12.56 6.96
N ALA A 117 -5.73 13.68 6.46
CA ALA A 117 -5.12 14.44 5.37
C ALA A 117 -3.73 14.97 5.74
N LEU A 118 -3.59 15.56 6.92
CA LEU A 118 -2.30 16.07 7.41
C LEU A 118 -1.27 14.95 7.61
N SER A 119 -1.69 13.79 8.13
CA SER A 119 -0.84 12.60 8.23
C SER A 119 -0.36 12.12 6.85
N SER A 120 -1.26 12.08 5.87
CA SER A 120 -0.94 11.69 4.50
C SER A 120 -0.03 12.70 3.80
N ALA A 121 -0.23 14.00 4.05
CA ALA A 121 0.68 15.05 3.58
C ALA A 121 2.09 14.89 4.14
N ALA A 122 2.24 14.68 5.45
CA ALA A 122 3.53 14.42 6.08
C ALA A 122 4.19 13.14 5.52
N GLY A 123 3.41 12.08 5.30
CA GLY A 123 3.86 10.84 4.68
C GLY A 123 4.38 11.00 3.24
N ALA A 124 3.80 11.94 2.47
CA ALA A 124 4.26 12.26 1.12
C ALA A 124 5.67 12.86 1.08
N PHE A 125 6.11 13.52 2.15
CA PHE A 125 7.50 13.98 2.32
C PHE A 125 8.41 12.93 2.98
N ASP A 126 7.88 12.16 3.94
CA ASP A 126 8.65 11.12 4.65
C ASP A 126 9.12 10.01 3.72
N SER A 127 8.23 9.53 2.85
CA SER A 127 8.49 8.36 2.00
C SER A 127 9.69 8.53 1.08
N PRO A 128 9.85 9.61 0.28
CA PRO A 128 11.02 9.79 -0.57
C PRO A 128 12.31 10.04 0.24
N ALA A 129 12.23 10.76 1.36
CA ALA A 129 13.37 10.97 2.24
C ALA A 129 13.88 9.64 2.81
N ARG A 130 12.98 8.79 3.28
CA ARG A 130 13.29 7.46 3.79
C ARG A 130 13.86 6.54 2.72
N GLN A 131 13.24 6.46 1.54
CA GLN A 131 13.72 5.63 0.43
C GLN A 131 15.12 6.06 -0.04
N SER A 132 15.43 7.34 0.04
CA SER A 132 16.75 7.88 -0.31
C SER A 132 17.80 7.69 0.79
N LEU A 133 17.39 7.69 2.07
CA LEU A 133 18.30 7.48 3.20
C LEU A 133 18.73 6.01 3.30
N PHE A 134 17.81 5.09 3.14
CA PHE A 134 17.95 3.66 3.38
C PHE A 134 19.15 3.02 2.68
N PRO A 135 19.40 3.23 1.35
CA PRO A 135 20.55 2.66 0.65
C PRO A 135 21.90 3.17 1.12
N ASN A 136 21.94 4.32 1.79
CA ASN A 136 23.19 4.93 2.27
C ASN A 136 23.63 4.42 3.65
N LEU A 137 22.81 3.56 4.28
CA LEU A 137 23.09 3.02 5.62
C LEU A 137 23.83 1.68 5.59
N VAL A 138 23.99 1.09 4.41
CA VAL A 138 24.69 -0.18 4.19
C VAL A 138 25.66 -0.10 3.01
N PRO A 139 26.72 -0.90 2.97
CA PRO A 139 27.57 -1.05 1.79
C PRO A 139 26.77 -1.59 0.60
N ARG A 140 27.22 -1.28 -0.62
CA ARG A 140 26.53 -1.71 -1.86
C ARG A 140 26.32 -3.22 -1.96
N GLU A 141 27.27 -4.01 -1.46
CA GLU A 141 27.23 -5.47 -1.41
C GLU A 141 26.08 -6.03 -0.54
N HIS A 142 25.69 -5.29 0.53
CA HIS A 142 24.62 -5.69 1.44
C HIS A 142 23.27 -5.03 1.10
N LEU A 143 23.23 -4.17 0.07
CA LEU A 143 21.99 -3.47 -0.33
C LEU A 143 20.85 -4.41 -0.73
N PRO A 144 21.06 -5.52 -1.48
CA PRO A 144 19.98 -6.48 -1.78
C PRO A 144 19.36 -7.07 -0.51
N ASN A 145 20.19 -7.40 0.49
CA ASN A 145 19.71 -7.92 1.77
C ASN A 145 18.90 -6.86 2.54
N ALA A 146 19.37 -5.61 2.56
CA ALA A 146 18.65 -4.50 3.18
C ALA A 146 17.28 -4.27 2.54
N ILE A 147 17.18 -4.30 1.21
CA ILE A 147 15.91 -4.18 0.47
C ILE A 147 14.96 -5.33 0.83
N SER A 148 15.46 -6.56 0.90
CA SER A 148 14.66 -7.74 1.29
C SER A 148 14.12 -7.60 2.71
N LEU A 149 14.95 -7.19 3.66
CA LEU A 149 14.54 -6.95 5.05
C LEU A 149 13.50 -5.83 5.17
N ASN A 150 13.64 -4.77 4.37
CA ASN A 150 12.64 -3.70 4.33
C ASN A 150 11.28 -4.20 3.80
N THR A 151 11.29 -5.05 2.78
CA THR A 151 10.06 -5.66 2.24
C THR A 151 9.39 -6.56 3.28
N ILE A 152 10.17 -7.40 3.98
CA ILE A 152 9.66 -8.25 5.06
C ILE A 152 9.06 -7.40 6.19
N MET A 153 9.72 -6.29 6.55
CA MET A 153 9.22 -5.36 7.55
C MET A 153 7.84 -4.79 7.18
N PHE A 154 7.67 -4.33 5.92
CA PHE A 154 6.38 -3.81 5.46
C PHE A 154 5.29 -4.86 5.47
N GLN A 155 5.59 -6.08 5.04
CA GLN A 155 4.63 -7.19 5.06
C GLN A 155 4.24 -7.58 6.49
N ALA A 156 5.21 -7.65 7.40
CA ALA A 156 4.94 -7.91 8.82
C ALA A 156 4.08 -6.80 9.44
N ALA A 157 4.41 -5.53 9.18
CA ALA A 157 3.65 -4.38 9.67
C ALA A 157 2.22 -4.35 9.13
N SER A 158 2.01 -4.75 7.86
CA SER A 158 0.68 -4.81 7.24
C SER A 158 -0.22 -5.90 7.82
N VAL A 159 0.35 -6.91 8.47
CA VAL A 159 -0.40 -7.91 9.25
C VAL A 159 -0.56 -7.46 10.70
N LEU A 160 0.54 -7.07 11.34
CA LEU A 160 0.56 -6.73 12.76
C LEU A 160 -0.26 -5.47 13.07
N GLY A 161 -0.17 -4.43 12.23
CA GLY A 161 -0.85 -3.16 12.46
C GLY A 161 -2.36 -3.31 12.62
N PRO A 162 -3.09 -3.83 11.63
CA PRO A 162 -4.54 -4.00 11.72
C PRO A 162 -4.97 -4.99 12.80
N THR A 163 -4.21 -6.07 13.02
CA THR A 163 -4.51 -7.03 14.09
C THR A 163 -4.40 -6.36 15.46
N LEU A 164 -3.33 -5.61 15.70
CA LEU A 164 -3.16 -4.83 16.93
C LEU A 164 -4.21 -3.72 17.06
N ALA A 165 -4.66 -3.12 15.94
CA ALA A 165 -5.76 -2.17 15.94
C ALA A 165 -7.04 -2.81 16.49
N GLY A 166 -7.42 -3.97 15.94
CA GLY A 166 -8.61 -4.70 16.37
C GLY A 166 -8.56 -5.05 17.86
N MET A 167 -7.44 -5.58 18.35
CA MET A 167 -7.24 -5.91 19.75
C MET A 167 -7.29 -4.68 20.68
N ALA A 168 -6.60 -3.58 20.29
CA ALA A 168 -6.59 -2.35 21.07
C ALA A 168 -7.98 -1.71 21.13
N ILE A 169 -8.69 -1.68 20.01
CA ILE A 169 -10.04 -1.11 19.93
C ILE A 169 -11.02 -1.95 20.76
N ALA A 170 -10.96 -3.27 20.69
CA ALA A 170 -11.84 -4.17 21.44
C ALA A 170 -11.62 -4.10 22.96
N GLY A 171 -10.36 -4.02 23.40
CA GLY A 171 -10.02 -4.05 24.84
C GLY A 171 -9.97 -2.68 25.52
N LEU A 172 -9.52 -1.66 24.80
CA LEU A 172 -9.20 -0.35 25.37
C LEU A 172 -9.95 0.81 24.70
N GLY A 173 -10.44 0.62 23.48
CA GLY A 173 -11.10 1.64 22.67
C GLY A 173 -10.20 2.31 21.64
N VAL A 174 -10.83 3.03 20.71
CA VAL A 174 -10.16 3.61 19.53
C VAL A 174 -9.05 4.60 19.89
N GLY A 175 -9.24 5.40 20.93
CA GLY A 175 -8.25 6.40 21.37
C GLY A 175 -6.88 5.81 21.68
N TRP A 176 -6.84 4.60 22.20
CA TRP A 176 -5.58 3.91 22.48
C TRP A 176 -4.83 3.48 21.22
N ALA A 177 -5.55 3.11 20.16
CA ALA A 177 -4.90 2.82 18.88
C ALA A 177 -4.13 4.03 18.33
N TYR A 178 -4.71 5.23 18.45
CA TYR A 178 -4.05 6.48 18.06
C TYR A 178 -2.88 6.83 18.97
N LEU A 179 -3.04 6.64 20.28
CA LEU A 179 -1.96 6.89 21.25
C LEU A 179 -0.77 5.95 21.03
N PHE A 180 -1.01 4.67 20.81
CA PHE A 180 0.06 3.71 20.50
C PHE A 180 0.79 4.09 19.20
N ASN A 181 0.08 4.57 18.18
CA ASN A 181 0.73 5.07 16.99
C ASN A 181 1.55 6.35 17.26
N ALA A 182 1.03 7.29 18.04
CA ALA A 182 1.79 8.48 18.42
C ALA A 182 3.12 8.12 19.11
N LEU A 183 3.09 7.14 20.02
CA LEU A 183 4.27 6.62 20.70
C LEU A 183 5.19 5.84 19.74
N SER A 184 4.65 5.15 18.75
CA SER A 184 5.44 4.40 17.77
C SER A 184 6.36 5.29 16.94
N PHE A 185 5.96 6.51 16.64
CA PHE A 185 6.80 7.48 15.94
C PHE A 185 8.03 7.88 16.76
N LEU A 186 7.95 7.86 18.09
CA LEU A 186 9.10 8.13 18.96
C LEU A 186 10.22 7.11 18.75
N ALA A 187 9.89 5.87 18.38
CA ALA A 187 10.91 4.85 18.09
C ALA A 187 11.77 5.23 16.87
N VAL A 188 11.16 5.77 15.80
CA VAL A 188 11.92 6.25 14.63
C VAL A 188 12.66 7.53 14.95
N ILE A 189 12.03 8.47 15.67
CA ILE A 189 12.70 9.71 16.10
C ILE A 189 13.94 9.38 16.93
N ALA A 190 13.83 8.50 17.91
CA ALA A 190 14.96 8.03 18.71
C ALA A 190 16.02 7.34 17.84
N ALA A 191 15.62 6.47 16.90
CA ALA A 191 16.54 5.84 15.97
C ALA A 191 17.31 6.88 15.15
N LEU A 192 16.64 7.87 14.57
CA LEU A 192 17.23 8.94 13.80
C LEU A 192 18.20 9.79 14.65
N LEU A 193 17.87 10.09 15.91
CA LEU A 193 18.72 10.85 16.83
C LEU A 193 19.96 10.06 17.26
N LEU A 194 19.86 8.74 17.39
CA LEU A 194 20.97 7.86 17.78
C LEU A 194 21.90 7.49 16.63
N MET A 195 21.54 7.77 15.38
CA MET A 195 22.41 7.55 14.22
C MET A 195 23.65 8.44 14.29
N ARG A 196 24.80 7.88 13.91
CA ARG A 196 26.09 8.56 13.85
C ARG A 196 26.65 8.47 12.43
N ASP A 197 27.40 9.49 12.02
CA ASP A 197 28.17 9.50 10.77
C ASP A 197 27.34 9.09 9.53
N VAL A 198 26.12 9.63 9.42
CA VAL A 198 25.29 9.40 8.24
C VAL A 198 25.91 10.17 7.07
N PRO A 199 26.31 9.48 5.96
CA PRO A 199 26.93 10.14 4.82
C PRO A 199 26.00 11.23 4.27
N ARG A 200 26.45 12.48 4.32
CA ARG A 200 25.79 13.56 3.59
C ARG A 200 26.13 13.37 2.11
N ARG A 201 25.16 13.13 1.28
CA ARG A 201 25.40 13.13 -0.16
C ARG A 201 25.74 14.56 -0.55
N ALA A 202 26.98 14.80 -0.99
CA ALA A 202 27.33 16.00 -1.73
C ALA A 202 26.37 16.08 -2.92
N GLY A 203 25.76 17.24 -3.14
CA GLY A 203 24.75 17.48 -4.15
C GLY A 203 25.12 16.82 -5.46
N GLY A 204 24.36 15.83 -5.86
CA GLY A 204 24.55 15.09 -7.11
C GLY A 204 23.34 15.32 -7.99
N ALA A 205 23.63 15.83 -9.17
CA ALA A 205 22.81 15.97 -10.37
C ALA A 205 21.32 16.23 -10.08
N GLU A 206 20.92 17.45 -10.33
CA GLU A 206 19.52 17.85 -10.52
C GLU A 206 18.85 16.85 -11.45
N ARG A 207 18.15 15.88 -10.89
CA ARG A 207 17.10 15.23 -11.68
C ARG A 207 16.01 16.27 -11.84
N GLU A 208 16.06 16.99 -12.93
CA GLU A 208 14.94 17.82 -13.35
C GLU A 208 13.69 16.94 -13.34
N VAL A 209 12.85 17.13 -12.32
CA VAL A 209 11.48 16.62 -12.34
C VAL A 209 10.74 17.52 -13.33
N SER A 210 10.95 17.24 -14.61
CA SER A 210 10.34 18.00 -15.70
C SER A 210 8.96 17.41 -15.95
N LEU A 211 7.93 18.26 -15.91
CA LEU A 211 6.58 17.91 -16.40
C LEU A 211 6.64 17.36 -17.83
N ARG A 212 7.62 17.79 -18.62
CA ARG A 212 7.91 17.26 -19.95
C ARG A 212 8.34 15.79 -19.90
N ALA A 213 9.20 15.39 -18.94
CA ALA A 213 9.62 14.00 -18.77
C ALA A 213 8.46 13.12 -18.33
N ALA A 214 7.55 13.63 -17.48
CA ALA A 214 6.32 12.93 -17.09
C ALA A 214 5.38 12.75 -18.31
N GLY A 215 5.24 13.79 -19.15
CA GLY A 215 4.45 13.74 -20.39
C GLY A 215 5.01 12.72 -21.40
N GLU A 216 6.34 12.66 -21.54
CA GLU A 216 7.00 11.67 -22.42
C GLU A 216 6.80 10.23 -21.88
N GLY A 217 6.88 10.03 -20.57
CA GLY A 217 6.57 8.73 -19.92
C GLY A 217 5.12 8.32 -20.18
N LEU A 218 4.18 9.23 -20.02
CA LEU A 218 2.76 8.99 -20.27
C LEU A 218 2.51 8.61 -21.74
N ARG A 219 3.08 9.39 -22.66
CA ARG A 219 2.98 9.12 -24.12
C ARG A 219 3.54 7.73 -24.47
N TYR A 220 4.69 7.37 -23.91
CA TYR A 220 5.28 6.04 -24.10
C TYR A 220 4.37 4.93 -23.60
N VAL A 221 3.86 5.04 -22.37
CA VAL A 221 2.96 4.04 -21.75
C VAL A 221 1.71 3.84 -22.61
N PHE A 222 1.08 4.92 -23.07
CA PHE A 222 -0.11 4.83 -23.91
C PHE A 222 0.17 4.36 -25.33
N ALA A 223 1.37 4.57 -25.85
CA ALA A 223 1.80 4.07 -27.17
C ALA A 223 2.17 2.57 -27.14
N ALA A 224 2.55 2.00 -25.98
CA ALA A 224 2.93 0.60 -25.85
C ALA A 224 1.74 -0.27 -25.39
N PRO A 225 1.08 -1.05 -26.29
CA PRO A 225 -0.19 -1.74 -25.97
C PRO A 225 -0.08 -2.71 -24.79
N LEU A 226 1.06 -3.41 -24.66
CA LEU A 226 1.29 -4.38 -23.59
C LEU A 226 1.43 -3.69 -22.23
N ILE A 227 2.22 -2.60 -22.15
CA ILE A 227 2.42 -1.83 -20.93
C ILE A 227 1.10 -1.17 -20.51
N ARG A 228 0.43 -0.50 -21.47
CA ARG A 228 -0.88 0.12 -21.24
C ARG A 228 -1.89 -0.89 -20.68
N SER A 229 -2.00 -2.09 -21.28
CA SER A 229 -2.96 -3.09 -20.82
C SER A 229 -2.66 -3.60 -19.41
N THR A 230 -1.39 -3.76 -19.04
CA THR A 230 -1.03 -4.16 -17.65
C THR A 230 -1.34 -3.05 -16.63
N MET A 231 -1.16 -1.77 -16.99
CA MET A 231 -1.48 -0.64 -16.11
C MET A 231 -3.00 -0.43 -15.97
N LEU A 232 -3.74 -0.49 -17.08
CA LEU A 232 -5.20 -0.40 -17.05
C LEU A 232 -5.83 -1.57 -16.29
N LEU A 233 -5.29 -2.78 -16.46
CA LEU A 233 -5.74 -3.95 -15.72
C LEU A 233 -5.56 -3.76 -14.21
N ASP A 234 -4.41 -3.24 -13.78
CA ASP A 234 -4.11 -2.92 -12.38
C ASP A 234 -5.07 -1.87 -11.83
N PHE A 235 -5.15 -0.74 -12.51
CA PHE A 235 -5.97 0.39 -12.10
C PHE A 235 -7.45 0.00 -11.95
N PHE A 236 -8.04 -0.60 -12.97
CA PHE A 236 -9.45 -0.95 -12.92
C PHE A 236 -9.76 -2.13 -12.01
N ALA A 237 -8.84 -3.11 -11.90
CA ALA A 237 -9.00 -4.19 -10.94
C ALA A 237 -9.04 -3.67 -9.51
N THR A 238 -8.09 -2.78 -9.16
CA THR A 238 -8.03 -2.18 -7.83
C THR A 238 -9.13 -1.13 -7.61
N LEU A 239 -9.50 -0.35 -8.63
CA LEU A 239 -10.62 0.58 -8.56
C LEU A 239 -11.93 -0.13 -8.19
N PHE A 240 -12.28 -1.19 -8.90
CA PHE A 240 -13.54 -1.89 -8.69
C PHE A 240 -13.54 -2.88 -7.52
N SER A 241 -12.39 -3.34 -7.05
CA SER A 241 -12.34 -4.36 -5.99
C SER A 241 -11.74 -3.87 -4.68
N SER A 242 -11.56 -2.55 -4.50
CA SER A 242 -10.98 -1.96 -3.29
C SER A 242 -12.04 -1.79 -2.19
N ALA A 243 -12.55 -2.91 -1.69
CA ALA A 243 -13.60 -2.94 -0.68
C ALA A 243 -13.09 -2.86 0.77
N THR A 244 -11.80 -2.63 0.97
CA THR A 244 -11.16 -2.61 2.31
C THR A 244 -11.77 -1.54 3.22
N ALA A 245 -12.17 -0.40 2.64
CA ALA A 245 -12.83 0.68 3.38
C ALA A 245 -14.19 0.24 3.98
N LEU A 246 -14.86 -0.74 3.39
CA LEU A 246 -16.16 -1.24 3.85
C LEU A 246 -16.07 -2.33 4.93
N LEU A 247 -14.88 -2.83 5.25
CA LEU A 247 -14.68 -3.88 6.25
C LEU A 247 -15.28 -3.57 7.62
N PRO A 248 -15.28 -2.31 8.12
CA PRO A 248 -15.98 -1.99 9.38
C PRO A 248 -17.48 -2.33 9.32
N ILE A 249 -18.16 -2.06 8.19
CA ILE A 249 -19.59 -2.39 8.01
C ILE A 249 -19.79 -3.92 8.03
N PHE A 250 -18.93 -4.66 7.32
CA PHE A 250 -18.98 -6.12 7.36
C PHE A 250 -18.77 -6.67 8.76
N ALA A 251 -17.80 -6.16 9.51
CA ALA A 251 -17.50 -6.65 10.85
C ALA A 251 -18.57 -6.30 11.89
N GLN A 252 -19.20 -5.10 11.78
CA GLN A 252 -20.22 -4.63 12.72
C GLN A 252 -21.60 -5.15 12.39
N ASP A 253 -22.05 -4.95 11.14
CA ASP A 253 -23.46 -5.05 10.78
C ASP A 253 -23.79 -6.42 10.15
N ILE A 254 -22.85 -7.07 9.44
CA ILE A 254 -23.07 -8.32 8.70
C ILE A 254 -22.59 -9.54 9.47
N LEU A 255 -21.29 -9.56 9.81
CA LEU A 255 -20.64 -10.69 10.49
C LEU A 255 -20.77 -10.63 12.01
N ARG A 256 -20.97 -9.45 12.56
CA ARG A 256 -21.11 -9.15 14.00
C ARG A 256 -19.96 -9.69 14.85
N VAL A 257 -18.74 -9.56 14.33
CA VAL A 257 -17.52 -10.09 14.97
C VAL A 257 -16.73 -9.01 15.74
N GLY A 258 -17.26 -7.80 15.80
CA GLY A 258 -16.65 -6.71 16.55
C GLY A 258 -15.31 -6.22 16.01
N ALA A 259 -14.60 -5.43 16.82
CA ALA A 259 -13.34 -4.80 16.42
C ALA A 259 -12.19 -5.81 16.26
N GLU A 260 -12.14 -6.86 17.07
CA GLU A 260 -11.13 -7.90 16.96
C GLU A 260 -11.24 -8.64 15.63
N GLY A 261 -12.46 -9.09 15.29
CA GLY A 261 -12.74 -9.73 14.00
C GLY A 261 -12.43 -8.80 12.82
N TYR A 262 -12.73 -7.50 12.93
CA TYR A 262 -12.35 -6.49 11.95
C TYR A 262 -10.84 -6.44 11.72
N GLY A 263 -10.04 -6.42 12.81
CA GLY A 263 -8.58 -6.40 12.72
C GLY A 263 -8.03 -7.59 11.92
N TRP A 264 -8.55 -8.79 12.18
CA TRP A 264 -8.19 -9.99 11.43
C TRP A 264 -8.63 -9.94 9.96
N LEU A 265 -9.84 -9.46 9.67
CA LEU A 265 -10.33 -9.29 8.29
C LEU A 265 -9.47 -8.28 7.52
N TYR A 266 -9.07 -7.19 8.16
CA TYR A 266 -8.21 -6.19 7.54
C TYR A 266 -6.79 -6.72 7.28
N ALA A 267 -6.25 -7.59 8.12
CA ALA A 267 -4.96 -8.24 7.95
C ALA A 267 -4.97 -9.40 6.93
N ALA A 268 -6.13 -9.96 6.63
CA ALA A 268 -6.26 -11.16 5.80
C ALA A 268 -5.63 -11.03 4.39
N PRO A 269 -5.80 -9.93 3.63
CA PRO A 269 -5.12 -9.76 2.34
C PRO A 269 -3.60 -9.81 2.48
N SER A 270 -3.05 -9.19 3.51
CA SER A 270 -1.59 -9.16 3.75
C SER A 270 -1.05 -10.55 4.12
N ILE A 271 -1.83 -11.35 4.85
CA ILE A 271 -1.49 -12.76 5.14
C ILE A 271 -1.45 -13.57 3.84
N GLY A 272 -2.47 -13.43 2.99
CA GLY A 272 -2.49 -14.09 1.68
C GLY A 272 -1.34 -13.68 0.78
N ALA A 273 -1.02 -12.38 0.75
CA ALA A 273 0.10 -11.81 0.02
C ALA A 273 1.45 -12.38 0.49
N LEU A 274 1.65 -12.49 1.82
CA LEU A 274 2.88 -13.02 2.41
C LEU A 274 3.09 -14.48 2.03
N LEU A 275 2.08 -15.32 2.20
CA LEU A 275 2.15 -16.75 1.84
C LEU A 275 2.42 -16.94 0.35
N THR A 276 1.76 -16.16 -0.49
CA THR A 276 1.94 -16.24 -1.95
C THR A 276 3.31 -15.72 -2.38
N SER A 277 3.82 -14.65 -1.76
CA SER A 277 5.17 -14.14 -2.03
C SER A 277 6.23 -15.19 -1.75
N ALA A 278 6.12 -15.91 -0.63
CA ALA A 278 7.03 -17.01 -0.29
C ALA A 278 6.98 -18.15 -1.33
N ALA A 279 5.79 -18.49 -1.82
CA ALA A 279 5.63 -19.50 -2.87
C ALA A 279 6.19 -19.01 -4.22
N LEU A 280 5.95 -17.75 -4.59
CA LEU A 280 6.41 -17.19 -5.86
C LEU A 280 7.92 -17.16 -6.01
N VAL A 281 8.68 -16.94 -4.93
CA VAL A 281 10.16 -17.03 -4.97
C VAL A 281 10.63 -18.35 -5.59
N ARG A 282 9.90 -19.44 -5.33
CA ARG A 282 10.26 -20.77 -5.85
C ARG A 282 9.69 -21.07 -7.23
N TYR A 283 8.52 -20.50 -7.58
CA TYR A 283 7.74 -20.92 -8.75
C TYR A 283 7.68 -19.88 -9.88
N VAL A 284 8.02 -18.61 -9.64
CA VAL A 284 7.84 -17.53 -10.64
C VAL A 284 8.61 -17.80 -11.95
N GLU A 285 9.78 -18.39 -11.86
CA GLU A 285 10.58 -18.74 -13.04
C GLU A 285 10.01 -19.91 -13.86
N ARG A 286 9.17 -20.75 -13.26
CA ARG A 286 8.50 -21.87 -13.93
C ARG A 286 7.24 -21.44 -14.69
N ILE A 287 6.80 -20.20 -14.50
CA ILE A 287 5.61 -19.66 -15.16
C ILE A 287 5.95 -19.29 -16.60
N GLU A 288 5.63 -20.18 -17.54
CA GLU A 288 5.86 -19.97 -18.97
C GLU A 288 4.85 -18.99 -19.60
N HIS A 289 3.55 -19.15 -19.31
CA HIS A 289 2.47 -18.37 -19.87
C HIS A 289 2.12 -17.17 -18.99
N ARG A 290 3.07 -16.24 -18.81
CA ARG A 290 2.96 -15.12 -17.84
C ARG A 290 1.72 -14.26 -18.03
N GLY A 291 1.35 -13.98 -19.29
CA GLY A 291 0.17 -13.19 -19.59
C GLY A 291 -1.16 -13.88 -19.23
N ARG A 292 -1.28 -15.20 -19.49
CA ARG A 292 -2.46 -15.96 -19.08
C ARG A 292 -2.56 -16.09 -17.57
N THR A 293 -1.44 -16.37 -16.89
CA THR A 293 -1.40 -16.46 -15.43
C THR A 293 -1.77 -15.15 -14.79
N LEU A 294 -1.33 -14.01 -15.36
CA LEU A 294 -1.74 -12.67 -14.92
C LEU A 294 -3.26 -12.50 -15.01
N LEU A 295 -3.87 -12.82 -16.16
CA LEU A 295 -5.31 -12.70 -16.35
C LEU A 295 -6.09 -13.61 -15.40
N TRP A 296 -5.64 -14.85 -15.19
CA TRP A 296 -6.25 -15.76 -14.22
C TRP A 296 -6.10 -15.26 -12.78
N ALA A 297 -4.98 -14.66 -12.41
CA ALA A 297 -4.79 -14.06 -11.10
C ALA A 297 -5.79 -12.92 -10.86
N VAL A 298 -5.97 -12.00 -11.83
CA VAL A 298 -6.94 -10.91 -11.68
C VAL A 298 -8.40 -11.44 -11.72
N THR A 299 -8.67 -12.49 -12.50
CA THR A 299 -9.98 -13.17 -12.45
C THR A 299 -10.22 -13.76 -11.06
N GLY A 300 -9.23 -14.46 -10.47
CA GLY A 300 -9.31 -14.97 -9.11
C GLY A 300 -9.54 -13.87 -8.07
N TYR A 301 -8.89 -12.71 -8.24
CA TYR A 301 -9.10 -11.52 -7.42
C TYR A 301 -10.56 -11.05 -7.47
N GLY A 302 -11.12 -10.89 -8.67
CA GLY A 302 -12.53 -10.50 -8.84
C GLY A 302 -13.52 -11.53 -8.28
N LEU A 303 -13.28 -12.83 -8.52
CA LEU A 303 -14.13 -13.90 -7.97
C LEU A 303 -14.09 -13.94 -6.44
N ALA A 304 -12.90 -13.81 -5.84
CA ALA A 304 -12.73 -13.74 -4.39
C ALA A 304 -13.44 -12.53 -3.79
N THR A 305 -13.43 -11.38 -4.49
CA THR A 305 -14.15 -10.17 -4.09
C THR A 305 -15.67 -10.40 -4.12
N VAL A 306 -16.20 -11.01 -5.18
CA VAL A 306 -17.63 -11.36 -5.26
C VAL A 306 -18.02 -12.31 -4.12
N ALA A 307 -17.22 -13.37 -3.91
CA ALA A 307 -17.48 -14.34 -2.83
C ALA A 307 -17.43 -13.68 -1.44
N PHE A 308 -16.49 -12.75 -1.23
CA PHE A 308 -16.43 -11.92 -0.02
C PHE A 308 -17.72 -11.11 0.18
N GLY A 309 -18.20 -10.42 -0.87
CA GLY A 309 -19.41 -9.61 -0.80
C GLY A 309 -20.68 -10.40 -0.48
N LEU A 310 -20.74 -11.68 -0.86
CA LEU A 310 -21.85 -12.60 -0.57
C LEU A 310 -21.70 -13.35 0.76
N SER A 311 -20.53 -13.29 1.39
CA SER A 311 -20.24 -14.08 2.58
C SER A 311 -20.89 -13.49 3.83
N GLN A 312 -21.50 -14.37 4.63
CA GLN A 312 -22.02 -14.11 5.97
C GLN A 312 -21.26 -14.89 7.06
N ASN A 313 -20.18 -15.58 6.69
CA ASN A 313 -19.37 -16.36 7.60
C ASN A 313 -17.98 -15.76 7.72
N PHE A 314 -17.51 -15.57 8.96
CA PHE A 314 -16.20 -14.96 9.24
C PHE A 314 -15.04 -15.68 8.54
N TRP A 315 -14.97 -17.00 8.64
CA TRP A 315 -13.85 -17.76 8.09
C TRP A 315 -13.86 -17.78 6.56
N LEU A 316 -15.05 -17.82 5.95
CA LEU A 316 -15.19 -17.71 4.50
C LEU A 316 -14.77 -16.31 4.03
N THR A 317 -15.23 -15.26 4.71
CA THR A 317 -14.83 -13.87 4.43
C THR A 317 -13.32 -13.70 4.57
N PHE A 318 -12.73 -14.21 5.66
CA PHE A 318 -11.29 -14.18 5.88
C PHE A 318 -10.53 -14.89 4.76
N ALA A 319 -10.96 -16.10 4.37
CA ALA A 319 -10.34 -16.85 3.28
C ALA A 319 -10.46 -16.15 1.93
N CYS A 320 -11.60 -15.55 1.63
CA CYS A 320 -11.80 -14.76 0.41
C CYS A 320 -10.89 -13.52 0.40
N LEU A 321 -10.78 -12.79 1.50
CA LEU A 321 -9.89 -11.65 1.63
C LEU A 321 -8.41 -12.06 1.54
N ALA A 322 -8.00 -13.17 2.15
CA ALA A 322 -6.66 -13.70 1.99
C ALA A 322 -6.38 -14.11 0.53
N LEU A 323 -7.37 -14.66 -0.17
CA LEU A 323 -7.26 -15.00 -1.58
C LEU A 323 -7.15 -13.74 -2.47
N THR A 324 -7.83 -12.63 -2.13
CA THR A 324 -7.62 -11.35 -2.85
C THR A 324 -6.17 -10.91 -2.76
N GLY A 325 -5.58 -10.90 -1.58
CA GLY A 325 -4.17 -10.54 -1.40
C GLY A 325 -3.20 -11.51 -2.11
N ALA A 326 -3.49 -12.81 -2.07
CA ALA A 326 -2.72 -13.83 -2.78
C ALA A 326 -2.71 -13.60 -4.29
N THR A 327 -3.88 -13.42 -4.88
CA THR A 327 -4.06 -13.24 -6.33
C THR A 327 -3.52 -11.90 -6.81
N ASP A 328 -3.69 -10.82 -6.03
CA ASP A 328 -3.09 -9.53 -6.36
C ASP A 328 -1.56 -9.59 -6.34
N THR A 329 -0.96 -10.31 -5.39
CA THR A 329 0.49 -10.51 -5.34
C THR A 329 1.02 -11.21 -6.60
N VAL A 330 0.36 -12.28 -7.07
CA VAL A 330 0.72 -12.93 -8.34
C VAL A 330 0.62 -11.93 -9.49
N SER A 331 -0.48 -11.20 -9.55
CA SER A 331 -0.74 -10.19 -10.57
C SER A 331 0.33 -9.09 -10.55
N MET A 332 0.65 -8.53 -9.38
CA MET A 332 1.64 -7.47 -9.18
C MET A 332 3.04 -7.90 -9.63
N VAL A 333 3.48 -9.10 -9.23
CA VAL A 333 4.79 -9.64 -9.61
C VAL A 333 4.88 -9.84 -11.13
N LEU A 334 3.88 -10.46 -11.75
CA LEU A 334 3.88 -10.70 -13.20
C LEU A 334 3.79 -9.39 -14.00
N ARG A 335 2.97 -8.43 -13.58
CA ARG A 335 2.91 -7.09 -14.21
C ARG A 335 4.26 -6.38 -14.14
N ASN A 336 4.93 -6.44 -12.98
CA ASN A 336 6.26 -5.84 -12.84
C ASN A 336 7.28 -6.49 -13.76
N ILE A 337 7.32 -7.83 -13.84
CA ILE A 337 8.20 -8.56 -14.73
C ILE A 337 7.93 -8.17 -16.20
N ILE A 338 6.69 -8.19 -16.65
CA ILE A 338 6.32 -7.83 -18.01
C ILE A 338 6.79 -6.39 -18.33
N ARG A 339 6.47 -5.43 -17.47
CA ARG A 339 6.85 -4.02 -17.66
C ARG A 339 8.36 -3.81 -17.71
N GLN A 340 9.11 -4.44 -16.79
CA GLN A 340 10.57 -4.29 -16.73
C GLN A 340 11.27 -4.89 -17.95
N LEU A 341 10.80 -6.05 -18.44
CA LEU A 341 11.39 -6.72 -19.59
C LEU A 341 11.00 -6.07 -20.94
N THR A 342 9.87 -5.39 -21.03
CA THR A 342 9.41 -4.75 -22.28
C THR A 342 9.73 -3.26 -22.38
N THR A 343 10.26 -2.65 -21.32
CA THR A 343 10.59 -1.23 -21.31
C THR A 343 12.09 -1.04 -21.56
N PRO A 344 12.50 -0.24 -22.57
CA PRO A 344 13.89 0.13 -22.78
C PRO A 344 14.50 0.82 -21.55
N ASP A 345 15.79 0.60 -21.30
CA ASP A 345 16.47 1.07 -20.10
C ASP A 345 16.33 2.55 -19.83
N HIS A 346 16.45 3.39 -20.89
CA HIS A 346 16.35 4.85 -20.80
C HIS A 346 14.95 5.36 -20.46
N LEU A 347 13.89 4.53 -20.60
CA LEU A 347 12.49 4.86 -20.30
C LEU A 347 11.98 4.20 -19.01
N ARG A 348 12.73 3.25 -18.39
CA ARG A 348 12.28 2.52 -17.18
C ARG A 348 11.90 3.46 -16.04
N GLY A 349 12.70 4.49 -15.78
CA GLY A 349 12.39 5.45 -14.73
C GLY A 349 11.09 6.20 -14.96
N ARG A 350 10.86 6.67 -16.21
CA ARG A 350 9.64 7.40 -16.60
C ARG A 350 8.41 6.50 -16.54
N MET A 351 8.52 5.26 -17.04
CA MET A 351 7.46 4.25 -16.94
C MET A 351 7.10 3.96 -15.48
N THR A 352 8.10 3.81 -14.60
CA THR A 352 7.88 3.54 -13.18
C THR A 352 7.16 4.71 -12.49
N SER A 353 7.50 5.96 -12.81
CA SER A 353 6.81 7.14 -12.27
C SER A 353 5.34 7.19 -12.68
N VAL A 354 5.04 6.90 -13.96
CA VAL A 354 3.66 6.81 -14.44
C VAL A 354 2.92 5.67 -13.74
N ASN A 355 3.55 4.49 -13.62
CA ASN A 355 2.97 3.35 -12.93
C ASN A 355 2.60 3.67 -11.46
N MET A 356 3.42 4.47 -10.77
CA MET A 356 3.15 4.84 -9.38
C MET A 356 1.84 5.60 -9.22
N ILE A 357 1.49 6.45 -10.20
CA ILE A 357 0.21 7.20 -10.22
C ILE A 357 -0.97 6.23 -10.30
N PHE A 358 -0.91 5.23 -11.20
CA PHE A 358 -1.96 4.22 -11.35
C PHE A 358 -2.06 3.32 -10.11
N PHE A 359 -0.91 2.88 -9.61
CA PHE A 359 -0.81 2.00 -8.46
C PHE A 359 -1.34 2.64 -7.16
N MET A 360 -1.05 3.92 -6.94
CA MET A 360 -1.54 4.63 -5.74
C MET A 360 -2.97 5.15 -5.91
N GLY A 361 -3.33 5.58 -7.11
CA GLY A 361 -4.64 6.19 -7.37
C GLY A 361 -5.78 5.17 -7.43
N GLY A 362 -5.54 4.00 -8.00
CA GLY A 362 -6.56 2.96 -8.17
C GLY A 362 -7.27 2.57 -6.87
N PRO A 363 -6.55 2.08 -5.85
CA PRO A 363 -7.18 1.67 -4.58
C PRO A 363 -7.91 2.80 -3.88
N GLN A 364 -7.36 4.01 -3.82
CA GLN A 364 -7.96 5.14 -3.11
C GLN A 364 -9.25 5.64 -3.78
N LEU A 365 -9.25 5.70 -5.12
CA LEU A 365 -10.46 6.01 -5.87
C LEU A 365 -11.48 4.88 -5.78
N GLY A 366 -11.02 3.64 -5.68
CA GLY A 366 -11.86 2.48 -5.46
C GLY A 366 -12.53 2.48 -4.08
N GLU A 367 -11.84 2.92 -3.04
CA GLU A 367 -12.44 3.13 -1.71
C GLU A 367 -13.59 4.16 -1.78
N LEU A 368 -13.41 5.25 -2.54
CA LEU A 368 -14.47 6.23 -2.75
C LEU A 368 -15.64 5.66 -3.55
N GLU A 369 -15.36 4.97 -4.67
CA GLU A 369 -16.38 4.31 -5.49
C GLU A 369 -17.17 3.31 -4.66
N ALA A 370 -16.48 2.41 -3.95
CA ALA A 370 -17.11 1.42 -3.09
C ALA A 370 -17.98 2.06 -2.00
N GLY A 371 -17.51 3.16 -1.41
CA GLY A 371 -18.27 3.91 -0.42
C GLY A 371 -19.54 4.56 -0.98
N LEU A 372 -19.47 5.16 -2.18
CA LEU A 372 -20.61 5.74 -2.87
C LEU A 372 -21.66 4.67 -3.23
N VAL A 373 -21.24 3.56 -3.82
CA VAL A 373 -22.13 2.45 -4.18
C VAL A 373 -22.73 1.81 -2.92
N ALA A 374 -21.93 1.65 -1.86
CA ALA A 374 -22.41 1.12 -0.59
C ALA A 374 -23.47 2.01 0.07
N ASN A 375 -23.39 3.33 -0.12
CA ASN A 375 -24.39 4.26 0.39
C ASN A 375 -25.75 4.13 -0.30
N TRP A 376 -25.78 3.67 -1.57
CA TRP A 376 -27.03 3.52 -2.35
C TRP A 376 -27.57 2.11 -2.32
N LEU A 377 -26.70 1.10 -2.43
CA LEU A 377 -27.10 -0.30 -2.62
C LEU A 377 -26.75 -1.19 -1.41
N GLY A 378 -26.06 -0.64 -0.41
CA GLY A 378 -25.51 -1.38 0.72
C GLY A 378 -24.11 -1.97 0.44
N ALA A 379 -23.37 -2.24 1.51
CA ALA A 379 -21.98 -2.70 1.41
C ALA A 379 -21.81 -4.05 0.68
N PRO A 380 -22.66 -5.08 0.88
CA PRO A 380 -22.57 -6.34 0.13
C PRO A 380 -22.71 -6.14 -1.38
N ALA A 381 -23.73 -5.36 -1.80
CA ALA A 381 -23.96 -5.10 -3.22
C ALA A 381 -22.81 -4.31 -3.85
N SER A 382 -22.24 -3.32 -3.13
CA SER A 382 -21.06 -2.58 -3.57
C SER A 382 -19.87 -3.51 -3.85
N VAL A 383 -19.56 -4.40 -2.92
CA VAL A 383 -18.44 -5.35 -3.07
C VAL A 383 -18.70 -6.32 -4.25
N VAL A 384 -19.91 -6.83 -4.38
CA VAL A 384 -20.28 -7.75 -5.47
C VAL A 384 -20.20 -7.05 -6.83
N THR A 385 -20.77 -5.85 -6.96
CA THR A 385 -20.73 -5.08 -8.21
C THR A 385 -19.30 -4.69 -8.57
N GLY A 386 -18.48 -4.33 -7.60
CA GLY A 386 -17.07 -4.09 -7.78
C GLY A 386 -16.31 -5.32 -8.29
N GLY A 387 -16.50 -6.48 -7.66
CA GLY A 387 -15.92 -7.74 -8.13
C GLY A 387 -16.36 -8.11 -9.55
N ILE A 388 -17.64 -7.92 -9.90
CA ILE A 388 -18.15 -8.10 -11.27
C ILE A 388 -17.48 -7.10 -12.23
N GLY A 389 -17.36 -5.83 -11.85
CA GLY A 389 -16.64 -4.82 -12.63
C GLY A 389 -15.20 -5.22 -12.94
N CYS A 390 -14.48 -5.75 -11.95
CA CYS A 390 -13.14 -6.30 -12.13
C CYS A 390 -13.13 -7.45 -13.15
N LEU A 391 -14.07 -8.38 -13.09
CA LEU A 391 -14.18 -9.51 -14.02
C LEU A 391 -14.49 -9.04 -15.45
N LEU A 392 -15.41 -8.08 -15.61
CA LEU A 392 -15.77 -7.51 -16.91
C LEU A 392 -14.57 -6.80 -17.57
N VAL A 393 -13.85 -5.98 -16.81
CA VAL A 393 -12.64 -5.30 -17.31
C VAL A 393 -11.55 -6.30 -17.66
N THR A 394 -11.34 -7.32 -16.83
CA THR A 394 -10.37 -8.38 -17.12
C THR A 394 -10.71 -9.11 -18.41
N GLY A 395 -11.97 -9.47 -18.62
CA GLY A 395 -12.45 -10.07 -19.86
C GLY A 395 -12.28 -9.13 -21.07
N TRP A 396 -12.63 -7.86 -20.92
CA TRP A 396 -12.46 -6.85 -21.96
C TRP A 396 -10.98 -6.69 -22.38
N ILE A 397 -10.06 -6.57 -21.41
CA ILE A 397 -8.62 -6.48 -21.70
C ILE A 397 -8.10 -7.77 -22.35
N ALA A 398 -8.53 -8.94 -21.87
CA ALA A 398 -8.15 -10.22 -22.45
C ALA A 398 -8.56 -10.36 -23.92
N LEU A 399 -9.72 -9.81 -24.29
CA LEU A 399 -10.24 -9.81 -25.68
C LEU A 399 -9.54 -8.74 -26.54
N ARG A 400 -9.35 -7.53 -26.00
CA ARG A 400 -8.80 -6.40 -26.77
C ARG A 400 -7.27 -6.43 -26.89
N THR A 401 -6.58 -7.17 -26.03
CA THR A 401 -5.11 -7.25 -26.04
C THR A 401 -4.62 -8.70 -26.17
N PRO A 402 -4.72 -9.33 -27.36
CA PRO A 402 -4.22 -10.69 -27.59
C PRO A 402 -2.74 -10.87 -27.27
N MET A 403 -1.94 -9.81 -27.44
CA MET A 403 -0.52 -9.79 -27.07
C MET A 403 -0.30 -10.13 -25.60
N LEU A 404 -1.11 -9.58 -24.68
CA LEU A 404 -1.03 -9.89 -23.25
C LEU A 404 -1.35 -11.39 -23.02
N ARG A 405 -2.44 -11.89 -23.60
CA ARG A 405 -2.85 -13.30 -23.46
C ARG A 405 -1.81 -14.28 -23.99
N ARG A 406 -1.07 -13.90 -25.05
CA ARG A 406 -0.04 -14.73 -25.71
C ARG A 406 1.35 -14.53 -25.13
N TYR A 407 1.54 -13.60 -24.18
CA TYR A 407 2.86 -13.29 -23.63
C TYR A 407 3.44 -14.49 -22.87
N ARG A 408 4.59 -14.98 -23.36
CA ARG A 408 5.36 -16.08 -22.78
C ARG A 408 6.70 -15.60 -22.27
N ARG A 409 7.34 -16.42 -21.43
CA ARG A 409 8.70 -16.17 -20.91
C ARG A 409 9.72 -15.98 -22.02
N GLU A 410 9.68 -16.80 -23.06
CA GLU A 410 10.62 -16.79 -24.20
C GLU A 410 10.52 -15.53 -25.06
N ALA A 411 9.35 -14.91 -25.15
CA ALA A 411 9.16 -13.66 -25.91
C ALA A 411 9.99 -12.49 -25.34
N ALA A 412 10.37 -12.56 -24.07
CA ALA A 412 11.21 -11.56 -23.41
C ALA A 412 12.69 -11.62 -23.86
N VAL A 413 13.18 -12.79 -24.25
CA VAL A 413 14.58 -12.99 -24.66
C VAL A 413 14.82 -12.56 -26.10
N GLN A 414 13.76 -12.49 -26.93
CA GLN A 414 13.87 -12.09 -28.35
C GLN A 414 13.70 -10.57 -28.58
N MET A 415 13.36 -9.80 -27.55
CA MET A 415 13.18 -8.34 -27.64
C MET A 415 14.37 -7.53 -27.06
N VAL A 416 15.38 -8.19 -26.53
CA VAL A 416 16.67 -7.64 -26.10
C VAL A 416 17.73 -7.96 -27.13
#